data_a3422f285718baa14a55755c07baff6f
#
_entry.id   a3422f285718baa14a55755c07baff6f
#
_cell.length_a   1.000
_cell.length_b   1.000
_cell.length_c   1.000
_cell.angle_alpha   90.00
_cell.angle_beta   90.00
_cell.angle_gamma   90.00
#
_symmetry.space_group_name_H-M   'P 1'
#
loop_
_entity.id
_entity.type
_entity.pdbx_description
1 polymer ?
#
loop_
_entity_poly.entity_id
_entity_poly.type
_entity_poly.pdbx_seq_one_letter_code
_entity_poly.pdbx_strand_id
1 'polypeptide(L)'
;DCLTANGEVCEMIVVTPDAGGGDPNIYQNGYFDMAGWKYETFFFMEFLPFVEGRYRVIGDKQHRAIAGLSMGGGGAISYGQRHSDMFCAVYAMSALMDIPQEGAARFDDPNGKLAVLTRSVIEKSCVKYITASNEERKTELRSVAWFVDCGDDDFLLDRNIEFYRAMRGANIPCQFRVRDGGHTWEYWHSALYTCLPFVSRIYHSLCFTQIK
;
A
#
# COMPACT_ATOMS: atom_id res chain seq x y z
N ASP A 1 1.54 18.01 10.48
CA ASP A 1 1.58 18.89 11.65
C ASP A 1 0.27 19.67 11.88
N CYS A 2 -0.36 20.26 10.83
CA CYS A 2 -1.63 21.00 11.02
C CYS A 2 -2.75 20.12 11.56
N LEU A 3 -2.96 18.92 11.01
CA LEU A 3 -4.01 18.00 11.44
C LEU A 3 -3.80 17.54 12.90
N THR A 4 -2.56 17.32 13.31
CA THR A 4 -2.22 16.97 14.69
C THR A 4 -2.43 18.17 15.62
N ALA A 5 -1.99 19.36 15.21
CA ALA A 5 -2.17 20.58 15.99
C ALA A 5 -3.64 20.95 16.20
N ASN A 6 -4.50 20.64 15.21
CA ASN A 6 -5.95 20.85 15.28
C ASN A 6 -6.70 19.74 16.02
N GLY A 7 -6.02 18.67 16.45
CA GLY A 7 -6.65 17.51 17.10
C GLY A 7 -7.45 16.60 16.15
N GLU A 8 -7.26 16.73 14.83
CA GLU A 8 -7.94 15.93 13.82
C GLU A 8 -7.32 14.54 13.67
N VAL A 9 -6.05 14.41 13.98
CA VAL A 9 -5.31 13.14 14.01
C VAL A 9 -4.46 13.01 15.27
N CYS A 10 -4.25 11.78 15.73
CA CYS A 10 -3.31 11.50 16.82
C CYS A 10 -1.85 11.75 16.36
N GLU A 11 -0.96 11.93 17.34
CA GLU A 11 0.47 11.97 17.05
C GLU A 11 0.91 10.65 16.43
N MET A 12 1.65 10.75 15.33
CA MET A 12 2.22 9.60 14.63
C MET A 12 3.55 9.96 13.98
N ILE A 13 4.42 8.99 13.82
CA ILE A 13 5.64 9.10 13.04
C ILE A 13 5.34 8.64 11.61
N VAL A 14 5.54 9.53 10.65
CA VAL A 14 5.41 9.20 9.22
C VAL A 14 6.82 9.01 8.66
N VAL A 15 7.05 7.86 8.04
CA VAL A 15 8.34 7.49 7.47
C VAL A 15 8.15 7.19 5.99
N THR A 16 8.95 7.82 5.15
CA THR A 16 8.90 7.69 3.68
C THR A 16 10.23 7.14 3.16
N PRO A 17 10.39 5.81 3.07
CA PRO A 17 11.62 5.22 2.57
C PRO A 17 11.75 5.40 1.05
N ASP A 18 12.98 5.59 0.58
CA ASP A 18 13.29 5.65 -0.85
C ASP A 18 13.35 4.24 -1.46
N ALA A 19 12.49 3.95 -2.42
CA ALA A 19 12.51 2.71 -3.22
C ALA A 19 13.18 2.90 -4.59
N GLY A 20 13.71 4.08 -4.88
CA GLY A 20 14.41 4.40 -6.13
C GLY A 20 15.90 4.06 -6.12
N GLY A 21 16.50 3.83 -4.96
CA GLY A 21 17.92 3.53 -4.81
C GLY A 21 18.84 4.76 -4.94
N GLY A 22 18.29 5.95 -4.71
CA GLY A 22 19.06 7.20 -4.65
C GLY A 22 19.45 7.82 -6.00
N ASP A 23 19.17 7.16 -7.12
CA ASP A 23 19.38 7.75 -8.46
C ASP A 23 18.05 8.24 -9.03
N PRO A 24 17.85 9.56 -9.19
CA PRO A 24 16.61 10.12 -9.70
C PRO A 24 16.31 9.74 -11.16
N ASN A 25 17.27 9.18 -11.88
CA ASN A 25 17.11 8.71 -13.26
C ASN A 25 16.74 7.22 -13.34
N ILE A 26 16.73 6.51 -12.23
CA ILE A 26 16.43 5.07 -12.18
C ILE A 26 15.01 4.85 -11.63
N TYR A 27 13.98 5.14 -12.43
CA TYR A 27 12.59 4.76 -12.16
C TYR A 27 12.32 3.25 -12.32
N GLN A 28 13.36 2.41 -12.28
CA GLN A 28 13.28 1.00 -12.64
C GLN A 28 13.43 0.06 -11.45
N ASN A 29 13.50 0.62 -10.26
CA ASN A 29 13.43 -0.12 -9.02
C ASN A 29 12.01 -0.05 -8.46
N GLY A 30 11.65 -0.98 -7.58
CA GLY A 30 10.31 -1.08 -7.04
C GLY A 30 10.29 -1.64 -5.65
N TYR A 31 9.10 -1.95 -5.17
CA TYR A 31 8.85 -2.37 -3.80
C TYR A 31 9.01 -3.87 -3.57
N PHE A 32 9.22 -4.66 -4.62
CA PHE A 32 9.31 -6.11 -4.53
C PHE A 32 10.74 -6.62 -4.72
N ASP A 33 11.01 -7.82 -4.24
CA ASP A 33 12.28 -8.47 -4.47
C ASP A 33 12.41 -8.89 -5.93
N MET A 34 13.50 -8.48 -6.54
CA MET A 34 13.89 -8.80 -7.90
C MET A 34 15.38 -9.18 -7.94
N ALA A 35 15.84 -9.68 -9.07
CA ALA A 35 17.26 -9.95 -9.28
C ALA A 35 18.08 -8.65 -9.13
N GLY A 36 19.04 -8.66 -8.21
CA GLY A 36 19.86 -7.48 -7.89
C GLY A 36 19.19 -6.38 -7.09
N TRP A 37 17.93 -6.54 -6.70
CA TRP A 37 17.17 -5.55 -5.93
C TRP A 37 16.28 -6.26 -4.91
N LYS A 38 16.62 -6.23 -3.62
CA LYS A 38 15.94 -6.95 -2.52
C LYS A 38 15.20 -6.00 -1.59
N TYR A 39 14.33 -5.16 -2.15
CA TYR A 39 13.70 -4.08 -1.39
C TYR A 39 12.66 -4.58 -0.39
N GLU A 40 11.82 -5.56 -0.74
CA GLU A 40 10.84 -6.14 0.19
C GLU A 40 11.56 -6.78 1.39
N THR A 41 12.62 -7.57 1.13
CA THR A 41 13.48 -8.13 2.19
C THR A 41 14.12 -7.03 3.04
N PHE A 42 14.73 -6.02 2.42
CA PHE A 42 15.31 -4.88 3.13
C PHE A 42 14.28 -4.16 4.01
N PHE A 43 13.08 -3.91 3.46
CA PHE A 43 12.03 -3.19 4.17
C PHE A 43 11.63 -3.89 5.48
N PHE A 44 11.40 -5.20 5.45
CA PHE A 44 10.94 -5.95 6.62
C PHE A 44 12.06 -6.39 7.55
N MET A 45 13.23 -6.71 7.03
CA MET A 45 14.31 -7.30 7.83
C MET A 45 15.32 -6.28 8.37
N GLU A 46 15.40 -5.10 7.75
CA GLU A 46 16.39 -4.09 8.12
C GLU A 46 15.74 -2.73 8.43
N PHE A 47 15.00 -2.16 7.46
CA PHE A 47 14.48 -0.80 7.57
C PHE A 47 13.46 -0.66 8.70
N LEU A 48 12.42 -1.50 8.72
CA LEU A 48 11.37 -1.43 9.74
C LEU A 48 11.93 -1.67 11.17
N PRO A 49 12.74 -2.72 11.42
CA PRO A 49 13.40 -2.89 12.73
C PRO A 49 14.32 -1.73 13.11
N PHE A 50 15.04 -1.15 12.14
CA PHE A 50 15.89 0.02 12.40
C PHE A 50 15.05 1.22 12.88
N VAL A 51 13.94 1.52 12.20
CA VAL A 51 13.05 2.63 12.57
C VAL A 51 12.46 2.40 13.96
N GLU A 52 11.95 1.20 14.22
CA GLU A 52 11.34 0.86 15.50
C GLU A 52 12.35 0.84 16.67
N GLY A 53 13.59 0.45 16.41
CA GLY A 53 14.66 0.51 17.40
C GLY A 53 15.24 1.91 17.63
N ARG A 54 15.07 2.83 16.67
CA ARG A 54 15.66 4.17 16.70
C ARG A 54 14.73 5.24 17.28
N TYR A 55 13.44 5.10 17.09
CA TYR A 55 12.43 6.09 17.46
C TYR A 55 11.48 5.52 18.52
N ARG A 56 10.83 6.40 19.27
CA ARG A 56 9.82 6.01 20.27
C ARG A 56 8.50 5.68 19.58
N VAL A 57 8.40 4.47 19.08
CA VAL A 57 7.20 3.94 18.42
C VAL A 57 6.61 2.77 19.21
N ILE A 58 5.33 2.53 19.02
CA ILE A 58 4.66 1.31 19.47
C ILE A 58 4.73 0.33 18.31
N GLY A 59 5.65 -0.64 18.39
CA GLY A 59 6.01 -1.55 17.30
C GLY A 59 5.10 -2.77 17.19
N ASP A 60 3.78 -2.61 17.35
CA ASP A 60 2.81 -3.69 17.19
C ASP A 60 1.87 -3.46 15.99
N LYS A 61 1.09 -4.47 15.65
CA LYS A 61 0.13 -4.42 14.55
C LYS A 61 -0.87 -3.27 14.71
N GLN A 62 -1.38 -3.04 15.92
CA GLN A 62 -2.43 -2.06 16.20
C GLN A 62 -1.98 -0.62 15.97
N HIS A 63 -0.68 -0.38 16.02
CA HIS A 63 -0.08 0.95 15.87
C HIS A 63 0.77 1.08 14.60
N ARG A 64 0.64 0.14 13.66
CA ARG A 64 1.36 0.20 12.40
C ARG A 64 0.39 0.21 11.23
N ALA A 65 0.48 1.26 10.41
CA ALA A 65 -0.25 1.39 9.16
C ALA A 65 0.74 1.57 8.00
N ILE A 66 0.29 1.25 6.80
CA ILE A 66 1.06 1.49 5.58
C ILE A 66 0.19 2.22 4.57
N ALA A 67 0.78 3.21 3.90
CA ALA A 67 0.12 3.95 2.84
C ALA A 67 1.07 4.13 1.65
N GLY A 68 0.51 4.33 0.47
CA GLY A 68 1.30 4.59 -0.72
C GLY A 68 0.48 5.12 -1.87
N LEU A 69 1.17 5.71 -2.84
CA LEU A 69 0.57 6.24 -4.06
C LEU A 69 1.16 5.53 -5.30
N SER A 70 0.39 5.41 -6.36
CA SER A 70 0.82 4.84 -7.64
C SER A 70 1.47 3.45 -7.45
N MET A 71 2.72 3.28 -7.86
CA MET A 71 3.49 2.05 -7.62
C MET A 71 3.63 1.75 -6.11
N GLY A 72 3.83 2.78 -5.27
CA GLY A 72 3.85 2.65 -3.81
C GLY A 72 2.50 2.24 -3.23
N GLY A 73 1.39 2.63 -3.87
CA GLY A 73 0.05 2.16 -3.52
C GLY A 73 -0.11 0.64 -3.73
N GLY A 74 0.38 0.14 -4.87
CA GLY A 74 0.45 -1.31 -5.13
C GLY A 74 1.36 -2.04 -4.13
N GLY A 75 2.51 -1.44 -3.80
CA GLY A 75 3.41 -1.93 -2.76
C GLY A 75 2.73 -2.00 -1.39
N ALA A 76 2.05 -0.94 -0.97
CA ALA A 76 1.34 -0.89 0.30
C ALA A 76 0.25 -1.96 0.40
N ILE A 77 -0.57 -2.12 -0.65
CA ILE A 77 -1.58 -3.20 -0.70
C ILE A 77 -0.92 -4.57 -0.62
N SER A 78 0.12 -4.82 -1.44
CA SER A 78 0.80 -6.11 -1.47
C SER A 78 1.43 -6.46 -0.12
N TYR A 79 2.07 -5.49 0.55
CA TYR A 79 2.63 -5.68 1.89
C TYR A 79 1.54 -5.95 2.93
N GLY A 80 0.47 -5.17 2.93
CA GLY A 80 -0.66 -5.42 3.83
C GLY A 80 -1.33 -6.78 3.62
N GLN A 81 -1.37 -7.28 2.38
CA GLN A 81 -1.91 -8.60 2.07
C GLN A 81 -1.01 -9.74 2.56
N ARG A 82 0.31 -9.61 2.40
CA ARG A 82 1.28 -10.68 2.69
C ARG A 82 1.77 -10.66 4.14
N HIS A 83 1.65 -9.52 4.79
CA HIS A 83 2.03 -9.28 6.18
C HIS A 83 0.84 -8.68 6.96
N SER A 84 -0.32 -9.29 6.80
CA SER A 84 -1.58 -8.86 7.45
C SER A 84 -1.52 -8.94 8.99
N ASP A 85 -0.58 -9.68 9.52
CA ASP A 85 -0.22 -9.75 10.94
C ASP A 85 0.56 -8.52 11.44
N MET A 86 1.12 -7.71 10.53
CA MET A 86 1.97 -6.56 10.87
C MET A 86 1.26 -5.22 10.83
N PHE A 87 0.16 -5.08 10.07
CA PHE A 87 -0.52 -3.81 9.82
C PHE A 87 -1.98 -3.84 10.24
N CYS A 88 -2.45 -2.78 10.92
CA CYS A 88 -3.87 -2.62 11.22
C CYS A 88 -4.63 -1.87 10.12
N ALA A 89 -3.93 -1.06 9.32
CA ALA A 89 -4.55 -0.27 8.26
C ALA A 89 -3.65 -0.16 7.03
N VAL A 90 -4.28 -0.14 5.86
CA VAL A 90 -3.65 0.08 4.55
C VAL A 90 -4.43 1.14 3.79
N TYR A 91 -3.74 2.16 3.30
CA TYR A 91 -4.33 3.20 2.47
C TYR A 91 -3.59 3.30 1.14
N ALA A 92 -4.28 3.15 0.02
CA ALA A 92 -3.70 3.18 -1.31
C ALA A 92 -4.31 4.29 -2.17
N MET A 93 -3.48 5.11 -2.78
CA MET A 93 -3.85 6.22 -3.65
C MET A 93 -3.45 5.91 -5.08
N SER A 94 -4.40 5.93 -6.04
CA SER A 94 -4.11 5.72 -7.47
C SER A 94 -3.19 4.51 -7.69
N ALA A 95 -3.50 3.37 -7.08
CA ALA A 95 -2.53 2.31 -6.88
C ALA A 95 -2.32 1.44 -8.12
N LEU A 96 -1.05 1.15 -8.43
CA LEU A 96 -0.67 0.16 -9.44
C LEU A 96 -0.77 -1.25 -8.82
N MET A 97 -1.97 -1.82 -8.85
CA MET A 97 -2.30 -3.09 -8.16
C MET A 97 -2.11 -4.32 -9.02
N ASP A 98 -2.13 -4.15 -10.33
CA ASP A 98 -1.96 -5.22 -11.32
C ASP A 98 -1.53 -4.65 -12.66
N ILE A 99 -0.81 -5.47 -13.42
CA ILE A 99 -0.50 -5.20 -14.82
C ILE A 99 -0.98 -6.42 -15.61
N PRO A 100 -1.71 -6.25 -16.74
CA PRO A 100 -2.05 -7.37 -17.61
C PRO A 100 -0.82 -8.16 -18.03
N GLN A 101 -0.96 -9.48 -18.15
CA GLN A 101 0.17 -10.36 -18.42
C GLN A 101 0.86 -10.03 -19.76
N GLU A 102 0.10 -9.51 -20.72
CA GLU A 102 0.59 -9.00 -22.00
C GLU A 102 1.51 -7.78 -21.84
N GLY A 103 1.44 -7.08 -20.72
CA GLY A 103 2.34 -5.96 -20.40
C GLY A 103 3.81 -6.36 -20.32
N ALA A 104 4.11 -7.60 -19.91
CA ALA A 104 5.48 -8.12 -19.88
C ALA A 104 6.04 -8.42 -21.27
N ALA A 105 5.20 -8.68 -22.26
CA ALA A 105 5.59 -8.97 -23.64
C ALA A 105 5.94 -7.71 -24.47
N ARG A 106 5.80 -6.51 -23.89
CA ARG A 106 6.03 -5.24 -24.60
C ARG A 106 7.51 -4.83 -24.68
N PHE A 107 8.41 -5.54 -24.04
CA PHE A 107 9.80 -5.15 -23.94
C PHE A 107 10.66 -5.96 -24.90
N ASP A 108 11.43 -5.28 -25.74
CA ASP A 108 12.40 -5.89 -26.67
C ASP A 108 13.49 -6.65 -25.89
N ASP A 109 13.90 -6.14 -24.73
CA ASP A 109 14.77 -6.83 -23.80
C ASP A 109 13.99 -7.38 -22.58
N PRO A 110 13.69 -8.69 -22.57
CA PRO A 110 12.96 -9.30 -21.45
C PRO A 110 13.76 -9.31 -20.13
N ASN A 111 15.07 -9.08 -20.16
CA ASN A 111 15.93 -8.99 -18.97
C ASN A 111 16.23 -7.53 -18.58
N GLY A 112 15.78 -6.58 -19.37
CA GLY A 112 15.89 -5.17 -19.06
C GLY A 112 15.18 -4.83 -17.74
N LYS A 113 15.68 -3.84 -17.01
CA LYS A 113 15.17 -3.47 -15.68
C LYS A 113 13.66 -3.22 -15.67
N LEU A 114 13.13 -2.54 -16.67
CA LEU A 114 11.70 -2.24 -16.75
C LEU A 114 10.86 -3.50 -16.98
N ALA A 115 11.33 -4.46 -17.77
CA ALA A 115 10.68 -5.74 -17.95
C ALA A 115 10.68 -6.57 -16.65
N VAL A 116 11.80 -6.56 -15.92
CA VAL A 116 11.92 -7.23 -14.61
C VAL A 116 10.98 -6.59 -13.59
N LEU A 117 10.93 -5.26 -13.53
CA LEU A 117 10.01 -4.54 -12.66
C LEU A 117 8.54 -4.87 -13.00
N THR A 118 8.17 -4.81 -14.28
CA THR A 118 6.81 -5.14 -14.73
C THR A 118 6.42 -6.56 -14.33
N ARG A 119 7.30 -7.54 -14.53
CA ARG A 119 7.04 -8.92 -14.08
C ARG A 119 6.86 -9.02 -12.58
N SER A 120 7.64 -8.29 -11.78
CA SER A 120 7.48 -8.30 -10.33
C SER A 120 6.10 -7.81 -9.88
N VAL A 121 5.53 -6.81 -10.55
CA VAL A 121 4.17 -6.33 -10.29
C VAL A 121 3.14 -7.39 -10.72
N ILE A 122 3.31 -8.02 -11.88
CA ILE A 122 2.41 -9.10 -12.36
C ILE A 122 2.40 -10.28 -11.39
N GLU A 123 3.57 -10.71 -10.93
CA GLU A 123 3.73 -11.81 -9.97
C GLU A 123 3.14 -11.47 -8.59
N LYS A 124 3.21 -10.21 -8.20
CA LYS A 124 2.68 -9.68 -6.94
C LYS A 124 1.27 -9.08 -7.09
N SER A 125 0.53 -9.42 -8.16
CA SER A 125 -0.82 -8.92 -8.40
C SER A 125 -1.69 -8.97 -7.15
N CYS A 126 -2.17 -7.81 -6.73
CA CYS A 126 -3.02 -7.66 -5.55
C CYS A 126 -4.40 -8.28 -5.76
N VAL A 127 -4.91 -8.26 -6.99
CA VAL A 127 -6.21 -8.85 -7.37
C VAL A 127 -6.13 -10.38 -7.34
N LYS A 128 -5.11 -10.96 -7.98
CA LYS A 128 -4.90 -12.41 -7.99
C LYS A 128 -4.68 -12.97 -6.59
N TYR A 129 -4.00 -12.23 -5.72
CA TYR A 129 -3.79 -12.63 -4.33
C TYR A 129 -5.14 -12.90 -3.62
N ILE A 130 -6.12 -11.98 -3.75
CA ILE A 130 -7.42 -12.12 -3.12
C ILE A 130 -8.20 -13.29 -3.72
N THR A 131 -8.25 -13.38 -5.04
CA THR A 131 -9.05 -14.41 -5.73
C THR A 131 -8.50 -15.81 -5.52
N ALA A 132 -7.20 -15.96 -5.26
CA ALA A 132 -6.54 -17.23 -4.95
C ALA A 132 -6.52 -17.57 -3.45
N SER A 133 -6.93 -16.63 -2.58
CA SER A 133 -6.89 -16.82 -1.12
C SER A 133 -7.96 -17.80 -0.64
N ASN A 134 -7.57 -18.71 0.26
CA ASN A 134 -8.50 -19.55 1.02
C ASN A 134 -9.20 -18.74 2.13
N GLU A 135 -10.16 -19.36 2.85
CA GLU A 135 -10.92 -18.65 3.90
C GLU A 135 -10.08 -18.25 5.12
N GLU A 136 -9.06 -19.01 5.46
CA GLU A 136 -8.11 -18.64 6.52
C GLU A 136 -7.41 -17.32 6.18
N ARG A 137 -6.83 -17.23 4.99
CA ARG A 137 -6.17 -16.00 4.50
C ARG A 137 -7.15 -14.83 4.39
N LYS A 138 -8.37 -15.06 3.91
CA LYS A 138 -9.40 -14.02 3.86
C LYS A 138 -9.77 -13.52 5.26
N THR A 139 -9.77 -14.42 6.26
CA THR A 139 -10.01 -14.02 7.66
C THR A 139 -8.90 -13.12 8.18
N GLU A 140 -7.64 -13.41 7.88
CA GLU A 140 -6.53 -12.53 8.21
C GLU A 140 -6.67 -11.16 7.54
N LEU A 141 -7.03 -11.13 6.25
CA LEU A 141 -7.25 -9.87 5.53
C LEU A 141 -8.40 -9.04 6.11
N ARG A 142 -9.43 -9.67 6.68
CA ARG A 142 -10.53 -8.97 7.38
C ARG A 142 -10.08 -8.27 8.67
N SER A 143 -8.94 -8.63 9.22
CA SER A 143 -8.37 -8.00 10.42
C SER A 143 -7.60 -6.70 10.12
N VAL A 144 -7.52 -6.30 8.86
CA VAL A 144 -6.87 -5.07 8.39
C VAL A 144 -7.94 -4.14 7.85
N ALA A 145 -7.84 -2.86 8.17
CA ALA A 145 -8.69 -1.82 7.60
C ALA A 145 -8.13 -1.36 6.25
N TRP A 146 -8.91 -1.52 5.19
CA TRP A 146 -8.48 -1.21 3.81
C TRP A 146 -9.19 0.03 3.30
N PHE A 147 -8.42 0.93 2.68
CA PHE A 147 -8.96 2.09 1.97
C PHE A 147 -8.23 2.27 0.63
N VAL A 148 -8.98 2.42 -0.44
CA VAL A 148 -8.48 2.75 -1.78
C VAL A 148 -9.09 4.07 -2.23
N ASP A 149 -8.27 4.97 -2.75
CA ASP A 149 -8.64 6.31 -3.21
C ASP A 149 -8.06 6.52 -4.62
N CYS A 150 -8.89 6.84 -5.61
CA CYS A 150 -8.44 7.01 -6.99
C CYS A 150 -9.23 8.14 -7.67
N GLY A 151 -8.56 8.89 -8.52
CA GLY A 151 -9.21 9.91 -9.35
C GLY A 151 -10.06 9.29 -10.46
N ASP A 152 -11.13 9.96 -10.89
CA ASP A 152 -11.98 9.52 -11.99
C ASP A 152 -11.31 9.66 -13.36
N ASP A 153 -10.33 10.58 -13.49
CA ASP A 153 -9.48 10.75 -14.67
C ASP A 153 -8.14 10.00 -14.58
N ASP A 154 -7.96 9.14 -13.56
CA ASP A 154 -6.74 8.38 -13.37
C ASP A 154 -6.72 7.12 -14.26
N PHE A 155 -5.66 6.95 -15.06
CA PHE A 155 -5.50 5.78 -15.94
C PHE A 155 -5.43 4.43 -15.19
N LEU A 156 -5.24 4.44 -13.86
CA LEU A 156 -5.27 3.25 -13.01
C LEU A 156 -6.65 3.01 -12.38
N LEU A 157 -7.65 3.84 -12.65
CA LEU A 157 -8.97 3.73 -12.02
C LEU A 157 -9.57 2.32 -12.18
N ASP A 158 -9.57 1.78 -13.38
CA ASP A 158 -10.14 0.45 -13.65
C ASP A 158 -9.47 -0.64 -12.80
N ARG A 159 -8.15 -0.57 -12.59
CA ARG A 159 -7.41 -1.53 -11.75
C ARG A 159 -7.79 -1.40 -10.27
N ASN A 160 -8.02 -0.18 -9.81
CA ASN A 160 -8.49 0.08 -8.46
C ASN A 160 -9.93 -0.41 -8.26
N ILE A 161 -10.80 -0.27 -9.26
CA ILE A 161 -12.16 -0.85 -9.27
C ILE A 161 -12.12 -2.37 -9.26
N GLU A 162 -11.28 -3.01 -10.07
CA GLU A 162 -11.11 -4.47 -10.10
C GLU A 162 -10.68 -5.01 -8.73
N PHE A 163 -9.71 -4.37 -8.09
CA PHE A 163 -9.30 -4.73 -6.74
C PHE A 163 -10.46 -4.61 -5.73
N TYR A 164 -11.18 -3.50 -5.74
CA TYR A 164 -12.33 -3.31 -4.86
C TYR A 164 -13.42 -4.38 -5.07
N ARG A 165 -13.68 -4.73 -6.33
CA ARG A 165 -14.62 -5.82 -6.66
C ARG A 165 -14.15 -7.16 -6.12
N ALA A 166 -12.85 -7.47 -6.23
CA ALA A 166 -12.25 -8.69 -5.67
C ALA A 166 -12.40 -8.73 -4.14
N MET A 167 -12.12 -7.62 -3.44
CA MET A 167 -12.31 -7.50 -1.98
C MET A 167 -13.78 -7.77 -1.59
N ARG A 168 -14.73 -7.13 -2.29
CA ARG A 168 -16.17 -7.36 -2.05
C ARG A 168 -16.58 -8.81 -2.31
N GLY A 169 -16.13 -9.39 -3.41
CA GLY A 169 -16.42 -10.78 -3.76
C GLY A 169 -15.88 -11.78 -2.73
N ALA A 170 -14.79 -11.43 -2.05
CA ALA A 170 -14.20 -12.22 -0.97
C ALA A 170 -14.79 -11.90 0.43
N ASN A 171 -15.79 -11.02 0.52
CA ASN A 171 -16.34 -10.51 1.79
C ASN A 171 -15.27 -9.90 2.70
N ILE A 172 -14.29 -9.18 2.12
CA ILE A 172 -13.28 -8.43 2.85
C ILE A 172 -13.70 -6.94 2.83
N PRO A 173 -13.98 -6.31 3.99
CA PRO A 173 -14.34 -4.90 4.04
C PRO A 173 -13.24 -4.02 3.45
N CYS A 174 -13.60 -3.16 2.51
CA CYS A 174 -12.69 -2.19 1.91
C CYS A 174 -13.47 -0.92 1.63
N GLN A 175 -12.97 0.21 2.09
CA GLN A 175 -13.48 1.51 1.68
C GLN A 175 -12.90 1.85 0.31
N PHE A 176 -13.74 2.36 -0.58
CA PHE A 176 -13.31 2.83 -1.90
C PHE A 176 -13.91 4.19 -2.18
N ARG A 177 -13.08 5.12 -2.59
CA ARG A 177 -13.48 6.45 -2.95
C ARG A 177 -12.94 6.83 -4.33
N VAL A 178 -13.85 7.31 -5.17
CA VAL A 178 -13.51 7.97 -6.43
C VAL A 178 -13.91 9.43 -6.29
N ARG A 179 -13.07 10.35 -6.72
CA ARG A 179 -13.32 11.79 -6.74
C ARG A 179 -12.63 12.42 -7.93
N ASP A 180 -13.05 13.62 -8.27
CA ASP A 180 -12.50 14.42 -9.36
C ASP A 180 -10.96 14.52 -9.25
N GLY A 181 -10.29 14.26 -10.38
CA GLY A 181 -8.84 14.36 -10.53
C GLY A 181 -8.16 13.15 -11.17
N GLY A 182 -6.90 13.34 -11.52
CA GLY A 182 -6.07 12.36 -12.24
C GLY A 182 -4.87 11.88 -11.44
N HIS A 183 -3.91 11.30 -12.16
CA HIS A 183 -2.65 10.75 -11.60
C HIS A 183 -1.64 11.86 -11.32
N THR A 184 -1.92 12.72 -10.33
CA THR A 184 -1.17 13.93 -10.04
C THR A 184 -0.82 14.12 -8.57
N TRP A 185 0.22 14.92 -8.31
CA TRP A 185 0.62 15.26 -6.96
C TRP A 185 -0.45 16.05 -6.20
N GLU A 186 -1.23 16.89 -6.88
CA GLU A 186 -2.34 17.64 -6.30
C GLU A 186 -3.40 16.69 -5.75
N TYR A 187 -3.75 15.64 -6.54
CA TYR A 187 -4.67 14.62 -6.09
C TYR A 187 -4.15 13.92 -4.83
N TRP A 188 -2.92 13.42 -4.85
CA TRP A 188 -2.34 12.67 -3.74
C TRP A 188 -2.12 13.54 -2.50
N HIS A 189 -1.71 14.80 -2.67
CA HIS A 189 -1.61 15.73 -1.55
C HIS A 189 -2.97 15.92 -0.86
N SER A 190 -4.03 16.11 -1.63
CA SER A 190 -5.39 16.23 -1.07
C SER A 190 -5.88 14.92 -0.44
N ALA A 191 -5.46 13.75 -0.94
CA ALA A 191 -5.81 12.45 -0.37
C ALA A 191 -5.24 12.24 1.04
N LEU A 192 -4.12 12.89 1.40
CA LEU A 192 -3.55 12.82 2.75
C LEU A 192 -4.52 13.34 3.82
N TYR A 193 -5.39 14.30 3.49
CA TYR A 193 -6.44 14.79 4.40
C TYR A 193 -7.56 13.76 4.66
N THR A 194 -7.54 12.62 3.99
CA THR A 194 -8.38 11.46 4.28
C THR A 194 -7.57 10.32 4.86
N CYS A 195 -6.36 10.09 4.33
CA CYS A 195 -5.47 9.03 4.75
C CYS A 195 -5.10 9.15 6.23
N LEU A 196 -4.59 10.29 6.66
CA LEU A 196 -4.13 10.48 8.04
C LEU A 196 -5.28 10.37 9.06
N PRO A 197 -6.46 11.01 8.86
CA PRO A 197 -7.62 10.78 9.74
C PRO A 197 -8.15 9.35 9.72
N PHE A 198 -8.09 8.65 8.57
CA PHE A 198 -8.46 7.25 8.51
C PHE A 198 -7.56 6.39 9.41
N VAL A 199 -6.24 6.52 9.29
CA VAL A 199 -5.27 5.81 10.12
C VAL A 199 -5.46 6.15 11.59
N SER A 200 -5.60 7.43 11.92
CA SER A 200 -5.81 7.91 13.29
C SER A 200 -7.07 7.29 13.93
N ARG A 201 -8.18 7.21 13.20
CA ARG A 201 -9.42 6.56 13.72
C ARG A 201 -9.21 5.06 13.99
N ILE A 202 -8.43 4.36 13.17
CA ILE A 202 -8.14 2.94 13.40
C ILE A 202 -7.32 2.77 14.68
N TYR A 203 -6.29 3.59 14.88
CA TYR A 203 -5.50 3.57 16.12
C TYR A 203 -6.37 3.82 17.36
N HIS A 204 -7.24 4.81 17.34
CA HIS A 204 -8.15 5.11 18.46
C HIS A 204 -9.18 4.01 18.72
N SER A 205 -9.77 3.41 17.66
CA SER A 205 -10.77 2.36 17.83
C SER A 205 -10.22 1.12 18.53
N LEU A 206 -8.94 0.84 18.33
CA LEU A 206 -8.24 -0.29 18.94
C LEU A 206 -7.86 0.00 20.41
N CYS A 207 -7.51 1.24 20.77
CA CYS A 207 -7.25 1.64 22.16
C CYS A 207 -8.49 1.49 23.07
N PHE A 208 -9.68 1.79 22.59
CA PHE A 208 -10.93 1.67 23.37
C PHE A 208 -11.41 0.23 23.55
N THR A 209 -10.95 -0.71 22.72
CA THR A 209 -11.34 -2.13 22.85
C THR A 209 -10.56 -2.85 23.95
N GLN A 210 -9.45 -2.32 24.40
CA GLN A 210 -8.61 -2.91 25.47
C GLN A 210 -9.03 -2.50 26.89
N ILE A 211 -10.00 -1.60 27.03
CA ILE A 211 -10.47 -1.07 28.34
C ILE A 211 -11.78 -1.77 28.79
N LYS A 212 -12.18 -2.84 28.13
CA LYS A 212 -13.28 -3.72 28.58
C LYS A 212 -12.72 -5.06 28.99
#